data_ea21483832357cfb646e0ecd2f740134
#
_entry.id   ea21483832357cfb646e0ecd2f740134
#
_cell.length_a   1.000
_cell.length_b   1.000
_cell.length_c   1.000
_cell.angle_alpha   90.00
_cell.angle_beta   90.00
_cell.angle_gamma   90.00
#
_symmetry.space_group_name_H-M   'P 1'
#
loop_
_entity.id
_entity.type
_entity.pdbx_description
1 polymer ?
#
loop_
_entity_poly.entity_id
_entity_poly.type
_entity_poly.pdbx_seq_one_letter_code
_entity_poly.pdbx_strand_id
1 'polypeptide(L)'
;YIGITPAPLQDMEKFFELDMNKGVLVQNVDAGSPAADAGILPGDIILKINSQSVDGRFPEQLPEIMNKIAAFPVGEKIPLEILRAGKILEKFPVCEKLESRVGREFFLEEWGAGMQEITKVFKRESKIKCDSNLMVIGVRPGFPFDLAKIFPGDIILSVNRKKITNASELEKIYSELSKSDKKVLIEVQRDNSISFHILNPTDSSSAKNR
;
A
#
# COMPACT_ATOMS: atom_id res chain seq x y z
N TYR A 1 11.99 5.58 -3.09
CA TYR A 1 11.16 4.64 -3.87
C TYR A 1 10.36 5.38 -4.93
N ILE A 2 10.34 4.85 -6.16
CA ILE A 2 9.50 5.37 -7.25
C ILE A 2 8.61 4.29 -7.88
N GLY A 3 8.76 3.01 -7.53
CA GLY A 3 7.91 1.89 -7.99
C GLY A 3 8.26 1.36 -9.37
N ILE A 4 9.54 1.19 -9.66
CA ILE A 4 10.01 0.46 -10.84
C ILE A 4 10.78 -0.79 -10.43
N THR A 5 10.72 -1.82 -11.26
CA THR A 5 11.61 -2.97 -11.23
C THR A 5 12.54 -2.87 -12.44
N PRO A 6 13.85 -2.63 -12.24
CA PRO A 6 14.80 -2.60 -13.33
C PRO A 6 15.18 -4.02 -13.76
N ALA A 7 15.55 -4.15 -15.02
CA ALA A 7 16.17 -5.35 -15.58
C ALA A 7 17.41 -4.98 -16.41
N PRO A 8 18.39 -5.90 -16.50
CA PRO A 8 19.55 -5.66 -17.36
C PRO A 8 19.16 -5.63 -18.82
N LEU A 9 19.88 -4.83 -19.61
CA LEU A 9 19.68 -4.76 -21.06
C LEU A 9 20.36 -5.89 -21.82
N GLN A 10 21.24 -6.65 -21.20
CA GLN A 10 21.98 -7.74 -21.83
C GLN A 10 21.03 -8.64 -22.62
N ASP A 11 21.39 -8.89 -23.89
CA ASP A 11 20.64 -9.72 -24.85
C ASP A 11 19.25 -9.18 -25.27
N MET A 12 18.86 -8.04 -24.73
CA MET A 12 17.58 -7.37 -25.03
C MET A 12 17.72 -6.25 -26.06
N GLU A 13 18.94 -5.79 -26.37
CA GLU A 13 19.21 -4.63 -27.20
C GLU A 13 18.60 -4.78 -28.61
N LYS A 14 18.67 -5.98 -29.17
CA LYS A 14 18.11 -6.29 -30.50
C LYS A 14 16.59 -6.20 -30.57
N PHE A 15 15.91 -6.50 -29.45
CA PHE A 15 14.46 -6.46 -29.39
C PHE A 15 13.91 -5.03 -29.24
N PHE A 16 14.73 -4.12 -28.69
CA PHE A 16 14.37 -2.71 -28.50
C PHE A 16 14.97 -1.81 -29.59
N GLU A 17 15.57 -2.41 -30.64
CA GLU A 17 16.21 -1.67 -31.77
C GLU A 17 17.19 -0.59 -31.28
N LEU A 18 18.03 -0.95 -30.30
CA LEU A 18 18.97 -0.04 -29.67
C LEU A 18 20.31 -0.10 -30.38
N ASP A 19 20.74 1.04 -30.90
CA ASP A 19 22.11 1.23 -31.38
C ASP A 19 23.12 1.45 -30.23
N MET A 20 22.64 1.58 -28.99
CA MET A 20 23.44 1.89 -27.82
C MET A 20 23.26 0.84 -26.72
N ASN A 21 24.35 0.29 -26.22
CA ASN A 21 24.40 -0.64 -25.10
C ASN A 21 24.39 0.10 -23.74
N LYS A 22 23.58 1.17 -23.61
CA LYS A 22 23.53 2.01 -22.39
C LYS A 22 22.10 2.17 -21.93
N GLY A 23 21.94 2.29 -20.61
CA GLY A 23 20.65 2.45 -19.98
C GLY A 23 20.22 1.22 -19.17
N VAL A 24 19.06 1.28 -18.57
CA VAL A 24 18.47 0.18 -17.80
C VAL A 24 17.00 0.01 -18.19
N LEU A 25 16.60 -1.24 -18.45
CA LEU A 25 15.23 -1.58 -18.82
C LEU A 25 14.30 -1.44 -17.60
N VAL A 26 13.17 -0.79 -17.76
CA VAL A 26 12.05 -0.84 -16.82
C VAL A 26 11.25 -2.11 -17.13
N GLN A 27 11.44 -3.16 -16.35
CA GLN A 27 10.74 -4.44 -16.51
C GLN A 27 9.30 -4.35 -16.04
N ASN A 28 9.09 -3.68 -14.90
CA ASN A 28 7.76 -3.50 -14.30
C ASN A 28 7.62 -2.12 -13.67
N VAL A 29 6.38 -1.63 -13.63
CA VAL A 29 5.99 -0.40 -12.94
C VAL A 29 4.83 -0.75 -12.02
N ASP A 30 5.00 -0.48 -10.72
CA ASP A 30 3.96 -0.73 -9.73
C ASP A 30 2.75 0.18 -9.96
N ALA A 31 1.57 -0.40 -10.04
CA ALA A 31 0.35 0.38 -10.26
C ALA A 31 0.15 1.46 -9.18
N GLY A 32 -0.17 2.70 -9.58
CA GLY A 32 -0.33 3.85 -8.69
C GLY A 32 0.95 4.25 -7.95
N SER A 33 2.11 3.89 -8.45
CA SER A 33 3.41 4.35 -7.95
C SER A 33 3.77 5.71 -8.54
N PRO A 34 4.74 6.44 -7.96
CA PRO A 34 5.25 7.67 -8.53
C PRO A 34 5.71 7.54 -10.00
N ALA A 35 6.27 6.41 -10.36
CA ALA A 35 6.66 6.12 -11.74
C ALA A 35 5.44 5.99 -12.66
N ALA A 36 4.39 5.28 -12.22
CA ALA A 36 3.14 5.15 -12.96
C ALA A 36 2.45 6.52 -13.13
N ASP A 37 2.41 7.33 -12.08
CA ASP A 37 1.82 8.68 -12.10
C ASP A 37 2.61 9.64 -13.02
N ALA A 38 3.93 9.45 -13.11
CA ALA A 38 4.78 10.18 -14.06
C ALA A 38 4.66 9.65 -15.50
N GLY A 39 3.89 8.58 -15.71
CA GLY A 39 3.69 7.95 -17.02
C GLY A 39 4.92 7.19 -17.51
N ILE A 40 5.70 6.60 -16.62
CA ILE A 40 6.71 5.59 -16.94
C ILE A 40 5.99 4.26 -17.19
N LEU A 41 6.42 3.50 -18.16
CA LEU A 41 5.79 2.24 -18.57
C LEU A 41 6.82 1.10 -18.61
N PRO A 42 6.39 -0.14 -18.42
CA PRO A 42 7.22 -1.30 -18.74
C PRO A 42 7.70 -1.22 -20.21
N GLY A 43 8.97 -1.53 -20.44
CA GLY A 43 9.61 -1.42 -21.74
C GLY A 43 10.35 -0.08 -21.99
N ASP A 44 10.20 0.91 -21.09
CA ASP A 44 11.04 2.11 -21.13
C ASP A 44 12.49 1.76 -20.79
N ILE A 45 13.43 2.50 -21.37
CA ILE A 45 14.84 2.37 -21.02
C ILE A 45 15.29 3.69 -20.41
N ILE A 46 15.68 3.67 -19.15
CA ILE A 46 16.22 4.84 -18.46
C ILE A 46 17.66 5.05 -18.94
N LEU A 47 17.91 6.17 -19.59
CA LEU A 47 19.22 6.57 -20.10
C LEU A 47 19.99 7.44 -19.11
N LYS A 48 19.27 8.33 -18.40
CA LYS A 48 19.86 9.24 -17.39
C LYS A 48 18.98 9.39 -16.17
N ILE A 49 19.65 9.55 -15.03
CA ILE A 49 19.05 9.92 -13.73
C ILE A 49 19.75 11.22 -13.31
N ASN A 50 18.97 12.30 -13.12
CA ASN A 50 19.49 13.62 -12.74
C ASN A 50 20.66 14.05 -13.64
N SER A 51 20.48 13.98 -14.96
CA SER A 51 21.48 14.29 -16.01
C SER A 51 22.72 13.38 -16.05
N GLN A 52 22.85 12.41 -15.16
CA GLN A 52 23.92 11.43 -15.15
C GLN A 52 23.52 10.19 -15.95
N SER A 53 24.32 9.80 -16.93
CA SER A 53 24.10 8.56 -17.68
C SER A 53 24.16 7.34 -16.77
N VAL A 54 23.29 6.38 -17.03
CA VAL A 54 23.29 5.09 -16.33
C VAL A 54 23.62 3.98 -17.30
N ASP A 55 24.30 2.97 -16.78
CA ASP A 55 24.62 1.75 -17.50
C ASP A 55 24.10 0.56 -16.68
N GLY A 56 23.04 -0.06 -17.16
CA GLY A 56 22.38 -1.22 -16.54
C GLY A 56 22.37 -2.41 -17.47
N ARG A 57 23.43 -2.57 -18.25
CA ARG A 57 23.54 -3.70 -19.18
C ARG A 57 23.62 -5.04 -18.47
N PHE A 58 24.32 -5.10 -17.33
CA PHE A 58 24.53 -6.34 -16.58
C PHE A 58 23.80 -6.30 -15.22
N PRO A 59 23.40 -7.46 -14.66
CA PRO A 59 22.70 -7.54 -13.38
C PRO A 59 23.47 -6.87 -12.23
N GLU A 60 24.78 -6.92 -12.23
CA GLU A 60 25.66 -6.39 -11.18
C GLU A 60 25.60 -4.85 -11.09
N GLN A 61 25.17 -4.18 -12.15
CA GLN A 61 25.05 -2.72 -12.21
C GLN A 61 23.72 -2.19 -11.64
N LEU A 62 22.69 -3.05 -11.56
CA LEU A 62 21.36 -2.65 -11.12
C LEU A 62 21.30 -2.11 -9.69
N PRO A 63 22.02 -2.67 -8.68
CA PRO A 63 22.01 -2.14 -7.33
C PRO A 63 22.52 -0.68 -7.26
N GLU A 64 23.54 -0.32 -8.01
CA GLU A 64 24.06 1.05 -8.04
C GLU A 64 23.01 2.02 -8.60
N ILE A 65 22.30 1.64 -9.65
CA ILE A 65 21.23 2.45 -10.27
C ILE A 65 20.10 2.65 -9.28
N MET A 66 19.68 1.59 -8.57
CA MET A 66 18.64 1.67 -7.55
C MET A 66 19.06 2.54 -6.36
N ASN A 67 20.34 2.45 -5.96
CA ASN A 67 20.88 3.31 -4.91
C ASN A 67 20.89 4.80 -5.33
N LYS A 68 21.20 5.12 -6.58
CA LYS A 68 21.10 6.49 -7.11
C LYS A 68 19.67 7.03 -6.97
N ILE A 69 18.66 6.22 -7.31
CA ILE A 69 17.24 6.59 -7.13
C ILE A 69 16.89 6.73 -5.65
N ALA A 70 17.36 5.82 -4.80
CA ALA A 70 17.08 5.82 -3.37
C ALA A 70 17.73 6.99 -2.62
N ALA A 71 18.79 7.58 -3.16
CA ALA A 71 19.48 8.72 -2.57
C ALA A 71 18.71 10.04 -2.65
N PHE A 72 17.66 10.12 -3.49
CA PHE A 72 16.84 11.31 -3.58
C PHE A 72 15.95 11.48 -2.34
N PRO A 73 15.84 12.70 -1.80
CA PRO A 73 14.95 12.99 -0.69
C PRO A 73 13.49 12.65 -1.00
N VAL A 74 12.76 12.21 0.02
CA VAL A 74 11.32 11.97 -0.10
C VAL A 74 10.59 13.28 -0.40
N GLY A 75 9.70 13.26 -1.39
CA GLY A 75 8.96 14.43 -1.87
C GLY A 75 9.63 15.17 -3.03
N GLU A 76 10.87 14.87 -3.37
CA GLU A 76 11.55 15.49 -4.52
C GLU A 76 11.27 14.74 -5.82
N LYS A 77 11.28 15.50 -6.94
CA LYS A 77 11.17 14.98 -8.29
C LYS A 77 12.53 14.50 -8.78
N ILE A 78 12.57 13.29 -9.35
CA ILE A 78 13.76 12.76 -10.00
C ILE A 78 13.67 13.01 -11.50
N PRO A 79 14.56 13.85 -12.09
CA PRO A 79 14.63 13.98 -13.54
C PRO A 79 15.15 12.68 -14.17
N LEU A 80 14.33 12.01 -14.97
CA LEU A 80 14.67 10.83 -15.71
C LEU A 80 14.58 11.10 -17.21
N GLU A 81 15.64 10.81 -17.96
CA GLU A 81 15.61 10.72 -19.40
C GLU A 81 15.39 9.27 -19.80
N ILE A 82 14.31 8.99 -20.50
CA ILE A 82 13.95 7.64 -20.92
C ILE A 82 13.88 7.55 -22.45
N LEU A 83 14.14 6.36 -22.96
CA LEU A 83 13.90 6.01 -24.37
C LEU A 83 12.65 5.11 -24.44
N ARG A 84 11.70 5.49 -25.31
CA ARG A 84 10.48 4.74 -25.59
C ARG A 84 10.19 4.79 -27.08
N ALA A 85 10.14 3.61 -27.72
CA ALA A 85 9.87 3.50 -29.16
C ALA A 85 10.73 4.47 -30.00
N GLY A 86 12.04 4.49 -29.75
CA GLY A 86 13.00 5.34 -30.47
C GLY A 86 12.96 6.84 -30.12
N LYS A 87 12.11 7.27 -29.18
CA LYS A 87 11.97 8.68 -28.77
C LYS A 87 12.50 8.90 -27.35
N ILE A 88 13.28 9.95 -27.18
CA ILE A 88 13.74 10.39 -25.86
C ILE A 88 12.63 11.24 -25.22
N LEU A 89 12.28 10.91 -23.97
CA LEU A 89 11.26 11.59 -23.17
C LEU A 89 11.84 11.91 -21.80
N GLU A 90 11.41 13.02 -21.24
CA GLU A 90 11.70 13.36 -19.83
C GLU A 90 10.53 12.96 -18.95
N LYS A 91 10.83 12.38 -17.78
CA LYS A 91 9.87 11.97 -16.75
C LYS A 91 10.35 12.44 -15.39
N PHE A 92 9.40 12.79 -14.52
CA PHE A 92 9.69 13.41 -13.23
C PHE A 92 8.91 12.71 -12.09
N PRO A 93 9.16 11.42 -11.80
CA PRO A 93 8.52 10.75 -10.68
C PRO A 93 8.93 11.43 -9.36
N VAL A 94 7.99 11.55 -8.42
CA VAL A 94 8.25 12.08 -7.08
C VAL A 94 8.71 10.95 -6.17
N CYS A 95 9.85 11.10 -5.49
CA CYS A 95 10.32 10.12 -4.54
C CYS A 95 9.34 9.96 -3.38
N GLU A 96 8.93 8.74 -3.09
CA GLU A 96 8.17 8.38 -1.90
C GLU A 96 9.00 7.54 -0.93
N LYS A 97 8.60 7.55 0.35
CA LYS A 97 9.14 6.58 1.31
C LYS A 97 8.61 5.21 0.93
N LEU A 98 9.50 4.22 0.83
CA LEU A 98 9.07 2.84 0.70
C LEU A 98 8.38 2.44 2.00
N GLU A 99 7.05 2.32 1.96
CA GLU A 99 6.29 1.82 3.09
C GLU A 99 6.46 0.30 3.24
N SER A 100 6.43 -0.17 4.48
CA SER A 100 6.33 -1.60 4.73
C SER A 100 5.05 -2.15 4.08
N ARG A 101 5.12 -3.36 3.56
CA ARG A 101 3.92 -4.07 3.07
C ARG A 101 2.95 -4.39 4.21
N VAL A 102 3.48 -4.64 5.39
CA VAL A 102 2.74 -4.96 6.60
C VAL A 102 2.71 -3.73 7.49
N GLY A 103 1.51 -3.25 7.80
CA GLY A 103 1.30 -2.16 8.73
C GLY A 103 1.28 -2.62 10.19
N ARG A 104 1.13 -1.67 11.10
CA ARG A 104 1.08 -1.92 12.55
C ARG A 104 -0.14 -2.79 12.88
N GLU A 105 0.09 -3.82 13.71
CA GLU A 105 -0.96 -4.63 14.32
C GLU A 105 -1.27 -4.13 15.74
N PHE A 106 -2.54 -4.21 16.13
CA PHE A 106 -3.02 -3.88 17.47
C PHE A 106 -4.29 -4.66 17.79
N PHE A 107 -4.66 -4.70 19.06
CA PHE A 107 -5.78 -5.52 19.53
C PHE A 107 -6.82 -4.69 20.27
N LEU A 108 -8.09 -4.99 19.99
CA LEU A 108 -9.25 -4.46 20.70
C LEU A 108 -9.78 -5.59 21.60
N GLU A 109 -9.13 -5.74 22.77
CA GLU A 109 -9.29 -6.92 23.63
C GLU A 109 -10.75 -7.19 24.03
N GLU A 110 -11.46 -6.16 24.52
CA GLU A 110 -12.85 -6.29 24.96
C GLU A 110 -13.80 -6.55 23.79
N TRP A 111 -13.48 -6.07 22.60
CA TRP A 111 -14.25 -6.35 21.39
C TRP A 111 -13.83 -7.66 20.70
N GLY A 112 -12.71 -8.26 21.13
CA GLY A 112 -12.21 -9.52 20.64
C GLY A 112 -11.70 -9.45 19.20
N ALA A 113 -11.11 -8.33 18.78
CA ALA A 113 -10.64 -8.11 17.43
C ALA A 113 -9.14 -7.83 17.35
N GLY A 114 -8.45 -8.53 16.46
CA GLY A 114 -7.13 -8.15 15.97
C GLY A 114 -7.26 -7.25 14.75
N MET A 115 -6.55 -6.14 14.77
CA MET A 115 -6.60 -5.09 13.75
C MET A 115 -5.22 -4.89 13.14
N GLN A 116 -5.17 -4.51 11.87
CA GLN A 116 -3.94 -4.13 11.18
C GLN A 116 -4.15 -2.84 10.38
N GLU A 117 -3.18 -1.95 10.45
CA GLU A 117 -3.12 -0.83 9.51
C GLU A 117 -2.74 -1.34 8.11
N ILE A 118 -3.54 -1.01 7.12
CA ILE A 118 -3.24 -1.32 5.72
C ILE A 118 -2.43 -0.19 5.10
N THR A 119 -1.28 -0.56 4.55
CA THR A 119 -0.36 0.39 3.91
C THR A 119 -0.83 0.76 2.51
N LYS A 120 -0.28 1.83 1.94
CA LYS A 120 -0.55 2.20 0.54
C LYS A 120 -0.12 1.09 -0.42
N VAL A 121 0.98 0.41 -0.12
CA VAL A 121 1.47 -0.74 -0.91
C VAL A 121 0.42 -1.85 -0.91
N PHE A 122 -0.06 -2.26 0.28
CA PHE A 122 -1.08 -3.30 0.41
C PHE A 122 -2.38 -2.94 -0.31
N LYS A 123 -2.89 -1.70 -0.13
CA LYS A 123 -4.09 -1.22 -0.85
C LYS A 123 -3.95 -1.32 -2.36
N ARG A 124 -2.78 -0.95 -2.87
CA ARG A 124 -2.45 -0.95 -4.29
C ARG A 124 -2.48 -2.37 -4.87
N GLU A 125 -1.76 -3.28 -4.21
CA GLU A 125 -1.67 -4.70 -4.61
C GLU A 125 -3.02 -5.40 -4.52
N SER A 126 -3.80 -5.12 -3.46
CA SER A 126 -5.12 -5.71 -3.22
C SER A 126 -6.26 -4.98 -3.94
N LYS A 127 -5.96 -3.91 -4.70
CA LYS A 127 -6.95 -3.07 -5.42
C LYS A 127 -8.04 -2.48 -4.51
N ILE A 128 -7.72 -2.24 -3.23
CA ILE A 128 -8.65 -1.70 -2.24
C ILE A 128 -8.82 -0.20 -2.50
N LYS A 129 -10.08 0.22 -2.69
CA LYS A 129 -10.45 1.62 -2.92
C LYS A 129 -11.29 2.12 -1.74
N CYS A 130 -10.64 2.54 -0.68
CA CYS A 130 -11.30 3.19 0.46
C CYS A 130 -10.33 4.15 1.17
N ASP A 131 -10.88 5.10 1.92
CA ASP A 131 -10.09 6.09 2.68
C ASP A 131 -9.53 5.49 3.99
N SER A 132 -10.19 4.48 4.55
CA SER A 132 -9.73 3.84 5.78
C SER A 132 -8.49 2.99 5.57
N ASN A 133 -7.65 2.94 6.59
CA ASN A 133 -6.43 2.11 6.64
C ASN A 133 -6.51 1.01 7.69
N LEU A 134 -7.71 0.56 8.08
CA LEU A 134 -7.89 -0.38 9.19
C LEU A 134 -8.61 -1.64 8.74
N MET A 135 -7.92 -2.78 8.79
CA MET A 135 -8.46 -4.09 8.45
C MET A 135 -8.52 -4.98 9.69
N VAL A 136 -9.58 -5.74 9.79
CA VAL A 136 -9.73 -6.81 10.79
C VAL A 136 -8.89 -8.00 10.32
N ILE A 137 -7.94 -8.46 11.14
CA ILE A 137 -7.08 -9.62 10.83
C ILE A 137 -7.46 -10.86 11.62
N GLY A 138 -8.20 -10.71 12.70
CA GLY A 138 -8.66 -11.82 13.52
C GLY A 138 -9.85 -11.43 14.38
N VAL A 139 -10.72 -12.39 14.66
CA VAL A 139 -11.88 -12.22 15.53
C VAL A 139 -11.97 -13.41 16.49
N ARG A 140 -12.08 -13.10 17.78
CA ARG A 140 -12.22 -14.11 18.83
C ARG A 140 -13.69 -14.57 18.92
N PRO A 141 -13.96 -15.88 18.79
CA PRO A 141 -15.32 -16.42 18.87
C PRO A 141 -16.04 -16.02 20.17
N GLY A 142 -17.30 -15.62 20.04
CA GLY A 142 -18.15 -15.24 21.15
C GLY A 142 -17.90 -13.85 21.73
N PHE A 143 -17.01 -13.07 21.17
CA PHE A 143 -16.76 -11.67 21.52
C PHE A 143 -17.59 -10.71 20.65
N PRO A 144 -17.68 -9.41 21.02
CA PRO A 144 -18.54 -8.44 20.34
C PRO A 144 -18.40 -8.38 18.82
N PHE A 145 -17.19 -8.45 18.26
CA PHE A 145 -16.99 -8.46 16.80
C PHE A 145 -17.57 -9.71 16.13
N ASP A 146 -17.38 -10.89 16.73
CA ASP A 146 -17.96 -12.15 16.21
C ASP A 146 -19.49 -12.11 16.26
N LEU A 147 -20.05 -11.69 17.40
CA LEU A 147 -21.49 -11.57 17.57
C LEU A 147 -22.11 -10.53 16.63
N ALA A 148 -21.38 -9.46 16.33
CA ALA A 148 -21.78 -8.46 15.35
C ALA A 148 -21.58 -8.91 13.90
N LYS A 149 -21.02 -10.12 13.63
CA LYS A 149 -20.74 -10.65 12.28
C LYS A 149 -19.74 -9.80 11.48
N ILE A 150 -18.76 -9.24 12.19
CA ILE A 150 -17.58 -8.63 11.58
C ILE A 150 -16.50 -9.71 11.51
N PHE A 151 -15.85 -9.87 10.36
CA PHE A 151 -14.94 -10.98 10.08
C PHE A 151 -13.55 -10.51 9.67
N PRO A 152 -12.53 -11.38 9.73
CA PRO A 152 -11.24 -11.08 9.14
C PRO A 152 -11.36 -10.72 7.66
N GLY A 153 -10.64 -9.69 7.22
CA GLY A 153 -10.73 -9.10 5.89
C GLY A 153 -11.66 -7.88 5.79
N ASP A 154 -12.53 -7.65 6.78
CA ASP A 154 -13.35 -6.43 6.82
C ASP A 154 -12.51 -5.19 7.08
N ILE A 155 -12.81 -4.10 6.38
CA ILE A 155 -12.18 -2.79 6.56
C ILE A 155 -13.15 -1.89 7.30
N ILE A 156 -12.74 -1.36 8.45
CA ILE A 156 -13.56 -0.45 9.26
C ILE A 156 -13.59 0.92 8.61
N LEU A 157 -14.74 1.38 8.15
CA LEU A 157 -14.91 2.69 7.50
C LEU A 157 -15.34 3.77 8.48
N SER A 158 -16.29 3.45 9.37
CA SER A 158 -16.78 4.40 10.37
C SER A 158 -17.27 3.71 11.65
N VAL A 159 -17.24 4.45 12.75
CA VAL A 159 -17.82 4.05 14.04
C VAL A 159 -18.78 5.16 14.47
N ASN A 160 -20.06 4.81 14.75
CA ASN A 160 -21.11 5.75 15.07
C ASN A 160 -21.21 6.91 14.06
N ARG A 161 -21.09 6.60 12.74
CA ARG A 161 -21.07 7.54 11.61
C ARG A 161 -19.87 8.49 11.56
N LYS A 162 -18.91 8.35 12.47
CA LYS A 162 -17.65 9.08 12.41
C LYS A 162 -16.66 8.27 11.58
N LYS A 163 -16.19 8.84 10.49
CA LYS A 163 -15.16 8.19 9.62
C LYS A 163 -13.89 7.89 10.43
N ILE A 164 -13.32 6.74 10.19
CA ILE A 164 -12.07 6.27 10.79
C ILE A 164 -11.06 6.02 9.69
N THR A 165 -9.91 6.67 9.79
CA THR A 165 -8.88 6.57 8.76
C THR A 165 -7.60 5.89 9.26
N ASN A 166 -7.35 5.86 10.55
CA ASN A 166 -6.12 5.36 11.16
C ASN A 166 -6.36 4.71 12.54
N ALA A 167 -5.35 3.98 13.02
CA ALA A 167 -5.43 3.25 14.29
C ALA A 167 -5.71 4.15 15.49
N SER A 168 -5.07 5.31 15.57
CA SER A 168 -5.19 6.20 16.72
C SER A 168 -6.62 6.72 16.91
N GLU A 169 -7.35 6.96 15.82
CA GLU A 169 -8.76 7.35 15.87
C GLU A 169 -9.65 6.22 16.41
N LEU A 170 -9.41 4.98 15.95
CA LEU A 170 -10.16 3.81 16.42
C LEU A 170 -9.84 3.49 17.89
N GLU A 171 -8.57 3.50 18.27
CA GLU A 171 -8.13 3.24 19.65
C GLU A 171 -8.73 4.25 20.63
N LYS A 172 -8.83 5.52 20.25
CA LYS A 172 -9.48 6.56 21.05
C LYS A 172 -10.97 6.26 21.27
N ILE A 173 -11.71 5.97 20.20
CA ILE A 173 -13.13 5.62 20.28
C ILE A 173 -13.33 4.32 21.06
N TYR A 174 -12.47 3.33 20.83
CA TYR A 174 -12.48 2.09 21.58
C TYR A 174 -12.31 2.32 23.09
N SER A 175 -11.36 3.16 23.50
CA SER A 175 -11.12 3.46 24.93
C SER A 175 -12.33 4.10 25.61
N GLU A 176 -13.13 4.86 24.86
CA GLU A 176 -14.35 5.51 25.34
C GLU A 176 -15.57 4.55 25.42
N LEU A 177 -15.64 3.61 24.48
CA LEU A 177 -16.83 2.79 24.27
C LEU A 177 -16.69 1.33 24.71
N SER A 178 -15.49 0.80 24.90
CA SER A 178 -15.24 -0.62 25.15
C SER A 178 -15.94 -1.19 26.39
N LYS A 179 -16.19 -0.34 27.38
CA LYS A 179 -16.88 -0.69 28.64
C LYS A 179 -18.28 -0.08 28.76
N SER A 180 -18.80 0.44 27.65
CA SER A 180 -20.11 1.10 27.63
C SER A 180 -21.20 0.09 27.27
N ASP A 181 -22.37 0.21 27.93
CA ASP A 181 -23.58 -0.55 27.57
C ASP A 181 -24.27 -0.01 26.30
N LYS A 182 -23.73 1.07 25.71
CA LYS A 182 -24.31 1.66 24.51
C LYS A 182 -23.91 0.84 23.27
N LYS A 183 -24.89 0.51 22.46
CA LYS A 183 -24.65 -0.10 21.17
C LYS A 183 -23.83 0.81 20.27
N VAL A 184 -22.91 0.23 19.53
CA VAL A 184 -22.01 0.91 18.61
C VAL A 184 -22.33 0.49 17.18
N LEU A 185 -22.54 1.45 16.31
CA LEU A 185 -22.74 1.21 14.89
C LEU A 185 -21.37 1.20 14.21
N ILE A 186 -21.03 0.09 13.55
CA ILE A 186 -19.80 -0.04 12.79
C ILE A 186 -20.14 -0.23 11.31
N GLU A 187 -19.55 0.58 10.47
CA GLU A 187 -19.63 0.47 9.02
C GLU A 187 -18.35 -0.20 8.52
N VAL A 188 -18.52 -1.27 7.77
CA VAL A 188 -17.40 -2.03 7.20
C VAL A 188 -17.52 -2.17 5.71
N GLN A 189 -16.37 -2.26 5.05
CA GLN A 189 -16.27 -2.71 3.67
C GLN A 189 -15.72 -4.14 3.65
N ARG A 190 -16.44 -5.03 2.98
CA ARG A 190 -16.02 -6.40 2.66
C ARG A 190 -16.02 -6.54 1.15
N ASP A 191 -14.85 -6.82 0.58
CA ASP A 191 -14.64 -6.76 -0.86
C ASP A 191 -15.08 -5.39 -1.43
N ASN A 192 -16.11 -5.37 -2.25
CA ASN A 192 -16.69 -4.14 -2.83
C ASN A 192 -18.04 -3.75 -2.21
N SER A 193 -18.46 -4.40 -1.13
CA SER A 193 -19.75 -4.17 -0.48
C SER A 193 -19.58 -3.46 0.85
N ILE A 194 -20.45 -2.49 1.12
CA ILE A 194 -20.50 -1.79 2.41
C ILE A 194 -21.67 -2.32 3.21
N SER A 195 -21.44 -2.61 4.49
CA SER A 195 -22.49 -3.07 5.41
C SER A 195 -22.37 -2.40 6.77
N PHE A 196 -23.49 -2.37 7.49
CA PHE A 196 -23.58 -1.80 8.84
C PHE A 196 -23.82 -2.90 9.86
N HIS A 197 -23.07 -2.88 10.93
CA HIS A 197 -23.12 -3.86 12.01
C HIS A 197 -23.35 -3.17 13.34
N ILE A 198 -24.20 -3.76 14.17
CA ILE A 198 -24.44 -3.27 15.53
C ILE A 198 -23.60 -4.12 16.48
N LEU A 199 -22.64 -3.50 17.12
CA LEU A 199 -21.79 -4.09 18.12
C LEU A 199 -22.29 -3.70 19.53
N ASN A 200 -22.41 -4.67 20.41
CA ASN A 200 -22.67 -4.44 21.82
C ASN A 200 -21.36 -4.67 22.59
N PRO A 201 -20.70 -3.63 23.11
CA PRO A 201 -19.35 -3.75 23.67
C PRO A 201 -19.24 -4.72 24.85
N THR A 202 -20.33 -4.92 25.60
CA THR A 202 -20.38 -5.77 26.80
C THR A 202 -20.85 -7.20 26.52
N ASP A 203 -21.25 -7.53 25.28
CA ASP A 203 -21.64 -8.89 24.93
C ASP A 203 -20.41 -9.81 24.88
N SER A 204 -20.42 -10.87 25.71
CA SER A 204 -19.53 -12.00 25.53
C SER A 204 -20.30 -13.28 25.81
N SER A 205 -20.14 -14.28 24.95
CA SER A 205 -20.76 -15.60 25.17
C SER A 205 -20.20 -16.30 26.40
N SER A 206 -19.02 -15.91 26.88
CA SER A 206 -18.40 -16.44 28.10
C SER A 206 -19.14 -16.01 29.39
N ALA A 207 -19.95 -14.95 29.36
CA ALA A 207 -20.70 -14.47 30.51
C ALA A 207 -22.03 -15.21 30.74
N LYS A 208 -22.50 -16.02 29.77
CA LYS A 208 -23.78 -16.75 29.89
C LYS A 208 -23.68 -18.15 30.51
N ASN A 209 -22.45 -18.62 30.83
CA ASN A 209 -22.20 -19.93 31.45
C ASN A 209 -21.60 -19.82 32.86
N ARG A 210 -22.03 -18.87 33.70
CA ARG A 210 -21.79 -18.86 35.12
C ARG A 210 -23.10 -18.67 35.88
#